data_6d5dd74084c750a99b3265f4c96794ad
#
_entry.id   6d5dd74084c750a99b3265f4c96794ad
#
_cell.length_a   1.000
_cell.length_b   1.000
_cell.length_c   1.000
_cell.angle_alpha   90.00
_cell.angle_beta   90.00
_cell.angle_gamma   90.00
#
_symmetry.space_group_name_H-M   'P 1'
#
loop_
_entity.id
_entity.type
_entity.pdbx_description
1 polymer ?
#
loop_
_entity_poly.entity_id
_entity_poly.type
_entity_poly.pdbx_seq_one_letter_code
_entity_poly.pdbx_strand_id
1 'polypeptide(L)'
;QGLVRIASRSVMARKAKAEAALELAKARWEDAKAGFRRQEIMAAQAHLDQAQAMLERAGRDFRRMEQLARNDGGVTQADRDAASSAYRAAQANVAAAQEELALKKEGSRPEVIRAAEAQVMQAQAELDEINVLCQDSVIPSPVNGVVAQKLVSAGELVAAGQKLFTLVNTDDIWLNARIEETRIGQIRVGQDVAFTIDGYPGRTFSGRIYEINPAACSVFSLISTENVAGYFTKIMQRVPVKISLPRLDSPETDPGEPEVVFRIGMQGTIEIQL
;
A
#
# COMPACT_ATOMS: atom_id res chain seq x y z
N GLN A 1 6.13 10.56 14.50
CA GLN A 1 5.01 10.61 15.45
C GLN A 1 3.72 10.92 14.69
N GLY A 2 2.59 10.22 15.00
CA GLY A 2 1.29 10.52 14.39
C GLY A 2 0.70 11.82 14.94
N LEU A 3 0.26 12.70 14.06
CA LEU A 3 -0.32 14.01 14.42
C LEU A 3 -1.83 13.94 14.57
N VAL A 4 -2.50 13.24 13.66
CA VAL A 4 -3.95 13.13 13.64
C VAL A 4 -4.38 11.78 13.08
N ARG A 5 -5.51 11.29 13.56
CA ARG A 5 -6.21 10.14 13.00
C ARG A 5 -7.56 10.60 12.45
N ILE A 6 -7.77 10.41 11.17
CA ILE A 6 -9.04 10.65 10.51
C ILE A 6 -9.90 9.39 10.69
N ALA A 7 -10.95 9.48 11.53
CA ALA A 7 -11.85 8.35 11.76
C ALA A 7 -12.86 8.25 10.60
N SER A 8 -12.72 7.24 9.75
CA SER A 8 -13.71 6.95 8.71
C SER A 8 -14.38 5.60 8.97
N ARG A 9 -15.63 5.64 9.46
CA ARG A 9 -16.45 4.41 9.64
C ARG A 9 -16.65 3.68 8.31
N SER A 10 -16.73 4.42 7.21
CA SER A 10 -16.93 3.82 5.87
C SER A 10 -15.71 3.02 5.43
N VAL A 11 -14.49 3.47 5.72
CA VAL A 11 -13.26 2.74 5.38
C VAL A 11 -13.15 1.46 6.20
N MET A 12 -13.50 1.50 7.50
CA MET A 12 -13.53 0.31 8.34
C MET A 12 -14.55 -0.73 7.85
N ALA A 13 -15.73 -0.28 7.45
CA ALA A 13 -16.76 -1.17 6.89
C ALA A 13 -16.31 -1.79 5.55
N ARG A 14 -15.64 -1.01 4.69
CA ARG A 14 -15.05 -1.52 3.44
C ARG A 14 -13.95 -2.55 3.71
N LYS A 15 -13.11 -2.32 4.71
CA LYS A 15 -12.08 -3.26 5.11
C LYS A 15 -12.69 -4.59 5.54
N ALA A 16 -13.67 -4.58 6.44
CA ALA A 16 -14.34 -5.81 6.87
C ALA A 16 -15.01 -6.55 5.71
N LYS A 17 -15.59 -5.83 4.74
CA LYS A 17 -16.15 -6.44 3.52
C LYS A 17 -15.07 -7.09 2.65
N ALA A 18 -13.93 -6.44 2.46
CA ALA A 18 -12.83 -7.00 1.66
C ALA A 18 -12.19 -8.22 2.34
N GLU A 19 -12.03 -8.18 3.67
CA GLU A 19 -11.57 -9.34 4.45
C GLU A 19 -12.50 -10.54 4.27
N ALA A 20 -13.82 -10.32 4.36
CA ALA A 20 -14.80 -11.40 4.13
C ALA A 20 -14.78 -11.92 2.68
N ALA A 21 -14.56 -11.04 1.69
CA ALA A 21 -14.45 -11.44 0.29
C ALA A 21 -13.20 -12.29 0.05
N LEU A 22 -12.07 -11.94 0.67
CA LEU A 22 -10.84 -12.72 0.60
C LEU A 22 -11.01 -14.11 1.21
N GLU A 23 -11.63 -14.21 2.38
CA GLU A 23 -11.89 -15.50 3.02
C GLU A 23 -12.83 -16.38 2.18
N LEU A 24 -13.85 -15.79 1.54
CA LEU A 24 -14.70 -16.52 0.61
C LEU A 24 -13.92 -17.03 -0.62
N ALA A 25 -13.03 -16.21 -1.17
CA ALA A 25 -12.20 -16.60 -2.31
C ALA A 25 -11.23 -17.73 -1.94
N LYS A 26 -10.60 -17.65 -0.77
CA LYS A 26 -9.74 -18.71 -0.23
C LYS A 26 -10.50 -20.04 -0.05
N ALA A 27 -11.68 -19.99 0.57
CA ALA A 27 -12.49 -21.19 0.76
C ALA A 27 -12.85 -21.87 -0.57
N ARG A 28 -13.17 -21.08 -1.62
CA ARG A 28 -13.43 -21.61 -2.97
C ARG A 28 -12.19 -22.22 -3.62
N TRP A 29 -11.03 -21.60 -3.42
CA TRP A 29 -9.77 -22.14 -3.93
C TRP A 29 -9.38 -23.44 -3.23
N GLU A 30 -9.55 -23.52 -1.91
CA GLU A 30 -9.32 -24.74 -1.14
C GLU A 30 -10.27 -25.86 -1.56
N ASP A 31 -11.56 -25.57 -1.77
CA ASP A 31 -12.55 -26.54 -2.27
C ASP A 31 -12.18 -27.05 -3.68
N ALA A 32 -11.80 -26.13 -4.58
CA ALA A 32 -11.33 -26.50 -5.91
C ALA A 32 -10.07 -27.37 -5.88
N LYS A 33 -9.14 -27.10 -4.95
CA LYS A 33 -7.89 -27.86 -4.78
C LYS A 33 -8.12 -29.20 -4.10
N ALA A 34 -9.05 -29.28 -3.14
CA ALA A 34 -9.38 -30.52 -2.46
C ALA A 34 -10.06 -31.55 -3.39
N GLY A 35 -10.74 -31.09 -4.44
CA GLY A 35 -11.43 -31.94 -5.40
C GLY A 35 -12.60 -32.69 -4.78
N PHE A 36 -12.85 -33.92 -5.27
CA PHE A 36 -13.96 -34.73 -4.79
C PHE A 36 -13.71 -35.28 -3.37
N ARG A 37 -14.76 -35.34 -2.59
CA ARG A 37 -14.67 -35.87 -1.24
C ARG A 37 -14.33 -37.36 -1.25
N ARG A 38 -13.60 -37.84 -0.25
CA ARG A 38 -13.24 -39.25 -0.11
C ARG A 38 -14.46 -40.20 -0.25
N GLN A 39 -15.60 -39.80 0.27
CA GLN A 39 -16.84 -40.57 0.19
C GLN A 39 -17.36 -40.74 -1.26
N GLU A 40 -17.22 -39.70 -2.09
CA GLU A 40 -17.62 -39.75 -3.50
C GLU A 40 -16.69 -40.65 -4.32
N ILE A 41 -15.39 -40.60 -4.01
CA ILE A 41 -14.41 -41.52 -4.61
C ILE A 41 -14.68 -42.94 -4.21
N MET A 42 -15.01 -43.21 -2.92
CA MET A 42 -15.38 -44.55 -2.45
C MET A 42 -16.66 -45.07 -3.09
N ALA A 43 -17.65 -44.20 -3.30
CA ALA A 43 -18.91 -44.56 -3.98
C ALA A 43 -18.64 -44.97 -5.44
N ALA A 44 -17.81 -44.21 -6.16
CA ALA A 44 -17.42 -44.55 -7.53
C ALA A 44 -16.61 -45.85 -7.59
N GLN A 45 -15.75 -46.11 -6.59
CA GLN A 45 -15.04 -47.39 -6.49
C GLN A 45 -16.02 -48.55 -6.30
N ALA A 46 -17.00 -48.44 -5.41
CA ALA A 46 -18.01 -49.47 -5.18
C ALA A 46 -18.87 -49.72 -6.47
N HIS A 47 -19.15 -48.69 -7.23
CA HIS A 47 -19.83 -48.79 -8.51
C HIS A 47 -18.98 -49.59 -9.54
N LEU A 48 -17.66 -49.34 -9.58
CA LEU A 48 -16.74 -50.09 -10.41
C LEU A 48 -16.68 -51.57 -9.99
N ASP A 49 -16.60 -51.86 -8.68
CA ASP A 49 -16.57 -53.23 -8.13
C ASP A 49 -17.85 -53.99 -8.50
N GLN A 50 -19.01 -53.32 -8.42
CA GLN A 50 -20.30 -53.87 -8.87
C GLN A 50 -20.30 -54.20 -10.37
N ALA A 51 -19.83 -53.27 -11.22
CA ALA A 51 -19.73 -53.47 -12.65
C ALA A 51 -18.80 -54.65 -13.01
N GLN A 52 -17.67 -54.80 -12.29
CA GLN A 52 -16.74 -55.91 -12.45
C GLN A 52 -17.38 -57.25 -12.09
N ALA A 53 -18.15 -57.31 -11.00
CA ALA A 53 -18.88 -58.54 -10.61
C ALA A 53 -19.93 -58.96 -11.66
N MET A 54 -20.63 -57.95 -12.28
CA MET A 54 -21.54 -58.22 -13.39
C MET A 54 -20.82 -58.71 -14.65
N LEU A 55 -19.63 -58.14 -15.01
CA LEU A 55 -18.80 -58.58 -16.10
C LEU A 55 -18.34 -60.06 -15.88
N GLU A 56 -17.90 -60.35 -14.69
CA GLU A 56 -17.46 -61.73 -14.34
C GLU A 56 -18.61 -62.76 -14.49
N ARG A 57 -19.78 -62.39 -14.05
CA ARG A 57 -20.98 -63.20 -14.25
C ARG A 57 -21.30 -63.41 -15.73
N ALA A 58 -21.40 -62.32 -16.48
CA ALA A 58 -21.71 -62.36 -17.92
C ALA A 58 -20.64 -63.16 -18.70
N GLY A 59 -19.37 -63.01 -18.28
CA GLY A 59 -18.25 -63.77 -18.86
C GLY A 59 -18.30 -65.29 -18.56
N ARG A 60 -18.77 -65.68 -17.36
CA ARG A 60 -19.01 -67.11 -17.05
C ARG A 60 -20.18 -67.68 -17.92
N ASP A 61 -21.24 -66.89 -18.03
CA ASP A 61 -22.42 -67.34 -18.81
C ASP A 61 -22.07 -67.43 -20.28
N PHE A 62 -21.39 -66.45 -20.85
CA PHE A 62 -20.91 -66.49 -22.24
C PHE A 62 -20.02 -67.70 -22.52
N ARG A 63 -19.01 -67.95 -21.66
CA ARG A 63 -18.13 -69.15 -21.80
C ARG A 63 -18.89 -70.43 -21.71
N ARG A 64 -19.88 -70.54 -20.83
CA ARG A 64 -20.74 -71.72 -20.68
C ARG A 64 -21.54 -71.98 -21.97
N MET A 65 -22.15 -70.91 -22.55
CA MET A 65 -22.93 -71.04 -23.80
C MET A 65 -22.02 -71.42 -24.97
N GLU A 66 -20.81 -70.89 -25.04
CA GLU A 66 -19.83 -71.25 -26.05
C GLU A 66 -19.37 -72.72 -25.95
N GLN A 67 -19.13 -73.24 -24.75
CA GLN A 67 -18.81 -74.63 -24.51
C GLN A 67 -19.93 -75.60 -24.88
N LEU A 68 -21.19 -75.30 -24.47
CA LEU A 68 -22.34 -76.07 -24.80
C LEU A 68 -22.59 -76.12 -26.33
N ALA A 69 -22.38 -75.00 -27.03
CA ALA A 69 -22.50 -74.90 -28.49
C ALA A 69 -21.47 -75.81 -29.21
N ARG A 70 -20.25 -75.96 -28.66
CA ARG A 70 -19.18 -76.81 -29.21
C ARG A 70 -19.47 -78.31 -29.01
N ASN A 71 -20.24 -78.64 -27.96
CA ASN A 71 -20.51 -80.03 -27.58
C ASN A 71 -21.92 -80.51 -28.01
N ASP A 72 -22.52 -79.88 -29.04
CA ASP A 72 -23.83 -80.18 -29.56
C ASP A 72 -24.98 -80.12 -28.50
N GLY A 73 -24.80 -79.27 -27.46
CA GLY A 73 -25.65 -79.17 -26.27
C GLY A 73 -26.95 -78.41 -26.48
N GLY A 74 -27.47 -78.34 -27.69
CA GLY A 74 -28.81 -77.79 -27.97
C GLY A 74 -29.00 -76.27 -27.78
N VAL A 75 -27.88 -75.49 -27.81
CA VAL A 75 -27.90 -74.04 -27.70
C VAL A 75 -28.18 -73.42 -29.04
N THR A 76 -29.17 -72.52 -29.12
CA THR A 76 -29.51 -71.79 -30.31
C THR A 76 -28.52 -70.70 -30.64
N GLN A 77 -28.47 -70.25 -31.90
CA GLN A 77 -27.64 -69.07 -32.30
C GLN A 77 -28.11 -67.84 -31.53
N ALA A 78 -29.39 -67.66 -31.29
CA ALA A 78 -29.97 -66.54 -30.58
C ALA A 78 -29.47 -66.50 -29.10
N ASP A 79 -29.37 -67.67 -28.43
CA ASP A 79 -28.86 -67.74 -27.07
C ASP A 79 -27.38 -67.31 -27.00
N ARG A 80 -26.56 -67.69 -27.98
CA ARG A 80 -25.12 -67.27 -28.05
C ARG A 80 -25.01 -65.79 -28.33
N ASP A 81 -25.80 -65.23 -29.24
CA ASP A 81 -25.79 -63.83 -29.56
C ASP A 81 -26.25 -62.98 -28.36
N ALA A 82 -27.24 -63.46 -27.64
CA ALA A 82 -27.71 -62.83 -26.40
C ALA A 82 -26.61 -62.81 -25.30
N ALA A 83 -25.92 -63.95 -25.07
CA ALA A 83 -24.84 -64.04 -24.07
C ALA A 83 -23.64 -63.18 -24.51
N SER A 84 -23.28 -63.15 -25.78
CA SER A 84 -22.21 -62.27 -26.34
C SER A 84 -22.55 -60.79 -26.18
N SER A 85 -23.80 -60.39 -26.45
CA SER A 85 -24.29 -59.04 -26.29
C SER A 85 -24.26 -58.59 -24.83
N ALA A 86 -24.70 -59.49 -23.91
CA ALA A 86 -24.68 -59.20 -22.46
C ALA A 86 -23.22 -59.07 -21.96
N TYR A 87 -22.28 -59.88 -22.43
CA TYR A 87 -20.89 -59.77 -22.07
C TYR A 87 -20.26 -58.45 -22.54
N ARG A 88 -20.52 -58.05 -23.83
CA ARG A 88 -20.05 -56.78 -24.38
C ARG A 88 -20.65 -55.59 -23.63
N ALA A 89 -21.93 -55.64 -23.28
CA ALA A 89 -22.57 -54.60 -22.50
C ALA A 89 -21.94 -54.46 -21.10
N ALA A 90 -21.65 -55.57 -20.42
CA ALA A 90 -20.96 -55.58 -19.15
C ALA A 90 -19.51 -55.04 -19.25
N GLN A 91 -18.77 -55.35 -20.35
CA GLN A 91 -17.47 -54.71 -20.60
C GLN A 91 -17.55 -53.18 -20.74
N ALA A 92 -18.51 -52.68 -21.49
CA ALA A 92 -18.74 -51.26 -21.67
C ALA A 92 -19.09 -50.57 -20.33
N ASN A 93 -19.87 -51.26 -19.48
CA ASN A 93 -20.23 -50.72 -18.15
C ASN A 93 -18.99 -50.62 -17.23
N VAL A 94 -18.10 -51.61 -17.26
CA VAL A 94 -16.84 -51.56 -16.48
C VAL A 94 -15.96 -50.40 -17.00
N ALA A 95 -15.81 -50.26 -18.30
CA ALA A 95 -15.02 -49.14 -18.90
C ALA A 95 -15.61 -47.78 -18.46
N ALA A 96 -16.94 -47.62 -18.53
CA ALA A 96 -17.58 -46.36 -18.10
C ALA A 96 -17.36 -46.08 -16.61
N ALA A 97 -17.49 -47.11 -15.74
CA ALA A 97 -17.26 -46.96 -14.30
C ALA A 97 -15.76 -46.69 -13.97
N GLN A 98 -14.83 -47.23 -14.75
CA GLN A 98 -13.39 -46.93 -14.63
C GLN A 98 -13.10 -45.47 -14.96
N GLU A 99 -13.65 -44.97 -16.05
CA GLU A 99 -13.48 -43.56 -16.44
C GLU A 99 -14.10 -42.60 -15.40
N GLU A 100 -15.30 -42.94 -14.88
CA GLU A 100 -15.93 -42.15 -13.82
C GLU A 100 -15.05 -42.08 -12.55
N LEU A 101 -14.50 -43.20 -12.13
CA LEU A 101 -13.59 -43.24 -11.00
C LEU A 101 -12.29 -42.47 -11.27
N ALA A 102 -11.71 -42.57 -12.45
CA ALA A 102 -10.52 -41.87 -12.84
C ALA A 102 -10.76 -40.36 -12.79
N LEU A 103 -11.86 -39.89 -13.33
CA LEU A 103 -12.26 -38.50 -13.34
C LEU A 103 -12.44 -37.92 -11.92
N LYS A 104 -13.03 -38.72 -11.01
CA LYS A 104 -13.14 -38.31 -9.60
C LYS A 104 -11.81 -38.30 -8.86
N LYS A 105 -10.91 -39.23 -9.18
CA LYS A 105 -9.56 -39.26 -8.61
C LYS A 105 -8.66 -38.14 -9.13
N GLU A 106 -8.81 -37.75 -10.39
CA GLU A 106 -8.09 -36.64 -10.99
C GLU A 106 -8.45 -35.31 -10.32
N GLY A 107 -9.71 -35.16 -9.88
CA GLY A 107 -10.18 -33.96 -9.18
C GLY A 107 -10.54 -32.80 -10.08
N SER A 108 -10.37 -31.58 -9.60
CA SER A 108 -10.69 -30.39 -10.36
C SER A 108 -9.66 -30.12 -11.45
N ARG A 109 -10.14 -29.63 -12.59
CA ARG A 109 -9.25 -29.27 -13.72
C ARG A 109 -8.27 -28.16 -13.30
N PRO A 110 -7.00 -28.20 -13.76
CA PRO A 110 -5.99 -27.19 -13.44
C PRO A 110 -6.43 -25.76 -13.74
N GLU A 111 -7.28 -25.57 -14.78
CA GLU A 111 -7.83 -24.28 -15.15
C GLU A 111 -8.78 -23.74 -14.08
N VAL A 112 -9.59 -24.60 -13.46
CA VAL A 112 -10.53 -24.22 -12.39
C VAL A 112 -9.74 -23.79 -11.13
N ILE A 113 -8.69 -24.55 -10.80
CA ILE A 113 -7.82 -24.23 -9.67
C ILE A 113 -7.13 -22.87 -9.91
N ARG A 114 -6.56 -22.64 -11.11
CA ARG A 114 -5.93 -21.37 -11.47
C ARG A 114 -6.91 -20.20 -11.49
N ALA A 115 -8.14 -20.41 -11.92
CA ALA A 115 -9.18 -19.39 -11.90
C ALA A 115 -9.57 -19.00 -10.46
N ALA A 116 -9.69 -19.99 -9.57
CA ALA A 116 -9.96 -19.74 -8.15
C ALA A 116 -8.78 -19.05 -7.46
N GLU A 117 -7.55 -19.42 -7.79
CA GLU A 117 -6.34 -18.75 -7.30
C GLU A 117 -6.26 -17.28 -7.75
N ALA A 118 -6.61 -17.00 -9.01
CA ALA A 118 -6.69 -15.62 -9.51
C ALA A 118 -7.74 -14.80 -8.76
N GLN A 119 -8.86 -15.39 -8.35
CA GLN A 119 -9.87 -14.74 -7.51
C GLN A 119 -9.31 -14.40 -6.11
N VAL A 120 -8.49 -15.27 -5.53
CA VAL A 120 -7.81 -14.99 -4.26
C VAL A 120 -6.87 -13.80 -4.41
N MET A 121 -6.05 -13.77 -5.48
CA MET A 121 -5.15 -12.65 -5.76
C MET A 121 -5.89 -11.34 -5.97
N GLN A 122 -7.02 -11.36 -6.68
CA GLN A 122 -7.87 -10.19 -6.86
C GLN A 122 -8.42 -9.68 -5.52
N ALA A 123 -9.00 -10.55 -4.71
CA ALA A 123 -9.55 -10.17 -3.41
C ALA A 123 -8.45 -9.67 -2.44
N GLN A 124 -7.24 -10.23 -2.52
CA GLN A 124 -6.09 -9.74 -1.76
C GLN A 124 -5.70 -8.33 -2.19
N ALA A 125 -5.63 -8.05 -3.50
CA ALA A 125 -5.31 -6.72 -4.01
C ALA A 125 -6.34 -5.67 -3.58
N GLU A 126 -7.63 -6.02 -3.57
CA GLU A 126 -8.71 -5.16 -3.06
C GLU A 126 -8.54 -4.86 -1.56
N LEU A 127 -8.15 -5.85 -0.77
CA LEU A 127 -7.87 -5.66 0.66
C LEU A 127 -6.64 -4.77 0.87
N ASP A 128 -5.60 -4.95 0.08
CA ASP A 128 -4.37 -4.15 0.16
C ASP A 128 -4.63 -2.68 -0.19
N GLU A 129 -5.45 -2.40 -1.21
CA GLU A 129 -5.91 -1.04 -1.52
C GLU A 129 -6.59 -0.38 -0.32
N ILE A 130 -7.50 -1.10 0.34
CA ILE A 130 -8.19 -0.57 1.51
C ILE A 130 -7.24 -0.41 2.72
N ASN A 131 -6.26 -1.28 2.87
CA ASN A 131 -5.24 -1.16 3.92
C ASN A 131 -4.41 0.12 3.73
N VAL A 132 -4.05 0.49 2.50
CA VAL A 132 -3.41 1.77 2.19
C VAL A 132 -4.29 2.93 2.64
N LEU A 133 -5.59 2.94 2.30
CA LEU A 133 -6.52 3.97 2.76
C LEU A 133 -6.63 4.04 4.29
N CYS A 134 -6.54 2.89 4.97
CA CYS A 134 -6.50 2.84 6.42
C CYS A 134 -5.21 3.44 7.00
N GLN A 135 -4.07 3.19 6.37
CA GLN A 135 -2.78 3.78 6.75
C GLN A 135 -2.79 5.30 6.55
N ASP A 136 -3.29 5.77 5.42
CA ASP A 136 -3.42 7.19 5.09
C ASP A 136 -4.37 7.93 6.04
N SER A 137 -5.22 7.20 6.76
CA SER A 137 -6.08 7.80 7.80
C SER A 137 -5.30 8.30 9.02
N VAL A 138 -4.05 7.88 9.18
CA VAL A 138 -3.13 8.38 10.22
C VAL A 138 -2.08 9.23 9.57
N ILE A 139 -2.15 10.54 9.77
CA ILE A 139 -1.20 11.49 9.19
C ILE A 139 -0.01 11.65 10.14
N PRO A 140 1.18 11.14 9.80
CA PRO A 140 2.39 11.34 10.56
C PRO A 140 2.98 12.73 10.32
N SER A 141 3.87 13.18 11.20
CA SER A 141 4.69 14.36 10.95
C SER A 141 5.70 14.07 9.82
N PRO A 142 5.74 14.89 8.75
CA PRO A 142 6.71 14.73 7.68
C PRO A 142 8.12 15.22 8.05
N VAL A 143 8.25 16.01 9.13
CA VAL A 143 9.50 16.62 9.59
C VAL A 143 9.65 16.45 11.10
N ASN A 144 10.89 16.49 11.57
CA ASN A 144 11.19 16.70 12.97
C ASN A 144 10.94 18.18 13.31
N GLY A 145 10.23 18.45 14.41
CA GLY A 145 9.91 19.83 14.77
C GLY A 145 8.77 19.95 15.76
N VAL A 146 8.29 21.15 15.92
CA VAL A 146 7.24 21.53 16.86
C VAL A 146 5.97 21.95 16.11
N VAL A 147 4.82 21.59 16.66
CA VAL A 147 3.52 22.09 16.16
C VAL A 147 3.37 23.55 16.55
N ALA A 148 3.52 24.45 15.58
CA ALA A 148 3.36 25.88 15.79
C ALA A 148 1.88 26.28 15.89
N GLN A 149 1.02 25.65 15.11
CA GLN A 149 -0.41 25.96 15.11
C GLN A 149 -1.23 24.70 14.84
N LYS A 150 -2.28 24.52 15.60
CA LYS A 150 -3.32 23.51 15.40
C LYS A 150 -4.57 24.22 14.86
N LEU A 151 -5.01 23.85 13.65
CA LEU A 151 -6.12 24.48 12.94
C LEU A 151 -7.41 23.65 12.97
N VAL A 152 -7.39 22.49 13.61
CA VAL A 152 -8.52 21.54 13.65
C VAL A 152 -8.74 21.04 15.07
N SER A 153 -9.98 20.79 15.44
CA SER A 153 -10.35 20.21 16.74
C SER A 153 -10.75 18.74 16.60
N ALA A 154 -10.63 17.99 17.71
CA ALA A 154 -11.10 16.60 17.71
C ALA A 154 -12.63 16.56 17.53
N GLY A 155 -13.07 15.68 16.61
CA GLY A 155 -14.48 15.56 16.22
C GLY A 155 -14.93 16.50 15.09
N GLU A 156 -14.05 17.35 14.60
CA GLU A 156 -14.34 18.24 13.47
C GLU A 156 -14.30 17.49 12.14
N LEU A 157 -15.19 17.87 11.22
CA LEU A 157 -15.21 17.36 9.88
C LEU A 157 -14.13 18.08 9.04
N VAL A 158 -13.25 17.31 8.41
CA VAL A 158 -12.17 17.85 7.58
C VAL A 158 -12.37 17.49 6.12
N ALA A 159 -12.04 18.42 5.23
CA ALA A 159 -12.10 18.25 3.80
C ALA A 159 -10.71 17.91 3.21
N ALA A 160 -10.69 17.29 2.03
CA ALA A 160 -9.45 17.07 1.30
C ALA A 160 -8.76 18.40 0.97
N GLY A 161 -7.44 18.52 1.25
CA GLY A 161 -6.67 19.74 1.05
C GLY A 161 -6.76 20.77 2.19
N GLN A 162 -7.56 20.52 3.23
CA GLN A 162 -7.64 21.38 4.41
C GLN A 162 -6.34 21.33 5.22
N LYS A 163 -5.84 22.50 5.62
CA LYS A 163 -4.68 22.60 6.54
C LYS A 163 -5.11 22.22 7.95
N LEU A 164 -4.42 21.23 8.53
CA LEU A 164 -4.72 20.73 9.88
C LEU A 164 -3.74 21.26 10.93
N PHE A 165 -2.46 21.29 10.58
CA PHE A 165 -1.37 21.73 11.43
C PHE A 165 -0.36 22.56 10.66
N THR A 166 0.28 23.48 11.35
CA THR A 166 1.50 24.15 10.90
C THR A 166 2.66 23.62 11.74
N LEU A 167 3.62 22.99 11.08
CA LEU A 167 4.83 22.44 11.71
C LEU A 167 6.00 23.37 11.44
N VAL A 168 6.85 23.50 12.42
CA VAL A 168 8.10 24.25 12.32
C VAL A 168 9.25 23.29 12.58
N ASN A 169 10.15 23.19 11.62
CA ASN A 169 11.41 22.50 11.80
C ASN A 169 12.33 23.39 12.62
N THR A 170 12.68 22.98 13.83
CA THR A 170 13.56 23.73 14.74
C THR A 170 15.04 23.44 14.51
N ASP A 171 15.36 22.40 13.73
CA ASP A 171 16.74 22.02 13.47
C ASP A 171 17.35 22.82 12.30
N ASP A 172 16.50 23.46 11.48
CA ASP A 172 16.89 24.21 10.30
C ASP A 172 16.35 25.65 10.38
N ILE A 173 16.95 26.44 11.26
CA ILE A 173 16.60 27.86 11.48
C ILE A 173 17.76 28.72 11.03
N TRP A 174 17.47 29.79 10.34
CA TRP A 174 18.44 30.78 9.90
C TRP A 174 17.96 32.21 10.14
N LEU A 175 18.88 33.15 10.24
CA LEU A 175 18.60 34.57 10.24
C LEU A 175 18.57 35.07 8.79
N ASN A 176 17.46 35.68 8.38
CA ASN A 176 17.28 36.25 7.05
C ASN A 176 17.55 37.77 7.08
N ALA A 177 18.76 38.16 6.71
CA ALA A 177 19.17 39.55 6.66
C ALA A 177 18.82 40.15 5.29
N ARG A 178 18.32 41.39 5.26
CA ARG A 178 17.98 42.11 4.04
C ARG A 178 19.00 43.21 3.81
N ILE A 179 19.97 42.97 2.96
CA ILE A 179 21.11 43.89 2.71
C ILE A 179 20.84 44.75 1.48
N GLU A 180 21.22 46.00 1.55
CA GLU A 180 21.09 46.95 0.43
C GLU A 180 21.98 46.54 -0.76
N GLU A 181 21.43 46.62 -1.97
CA GLU A 181 22.13 46.27 -3.22
C GLU A 181 23.50 46.94 -3.33
N THR A 182 23.60 48.20 -2.86
CA THR A 182 24.83 48.97 -2.90
C THR A 182 25.98 48.38 -2.08
N ARG A 183 25.65 47.57 -1.07
CA ARG A 183 26.65 46.95 -0.14
C ARG A 183 26.88 45.49 -0.41
N ILE A 184 26.04 44.85 -1.23
CA ILE A 184 26.11 43.39 -1.44
C ILE A 184 27.44 42.94 -2.05
N GLY A 185 28.09 43.78 -2.87
CA GLY A 185 29.38 43.50 -3.49
C GLY A 185 30.57 43.39 -2.50
N GLN A 186 30.39 43.87 -1.27
CA GLN A 186 31.38 43.80 -0.20
C GLN A 186 31.23 42.59 0.70
N ILE A 187 30.12 41.82 0.52
CA ILE A 187 29.75 40.70 1.35
C ILE A 187 30.09 39.40 0.64
N ARG A 188 30.61 38.42 1.39
CA ARG A 188 30.99 37.13 0.85
C ARG A 188 30.39 35.99 1.69
N VAL A 189 30.11 34.87 1.03
CA VAL A 189 29.77 33.62 1.72
C VAL A 189 30.96 33.18 2.55
N GLY A 190 30.71 32.76 3.79
CA GLY A 190 31.72 32.37 4.77
C GLY A 190 32.13 33.48 5.72
N GLN A 191 31.68 34.72 5.52
CA GLN A 191 31.98 35.87 6.39
C GLN A 191 31.24 35.75 7.73
N ASP A 192 31.96 36.04 8.82
CA ASP A 192 31.41 36.05 10.17
C ASP A 192 30.65 37.37 10.40
N VAL A 193 29.50 37.28 11.09
CA VAL A 193 28.58 38.40 11.33
C VAL A 193 28.16 38.39 12.79
N ALA A 194 28.17 39.56 13.41
CA ALA A 194 27.56 39.76 14.73
C ALA A 194 26.10 40.21 14.56
N PHE A 195 25.23 39.69 15.40
CA PHE A 195 23.81 40.07 15.39
C PHE A 195 23.23 40.10 16.81
N THR A 196 22.22 40.91 16.99
CA THR A 196 21.41 40.99 18.21
C THR A 196 19.98 40.62 17.88
N ILE A 197 19.29 40.01 18.83
CA ILE A 197 17.86 39.64 18.69
C ILE A 197 17.07 40.44 19.72
N ASP A 198 15.99 41.08 19.30
CA ASP A 198 15.18 41.94 20.15
C ASP A 198 14.58 41.23 21.37
N GLY A 199 14.34 39.92 21.24
CA GLY A 199 13.90 39.06 22.31
C GLY A 199 14.93 38.79 23.42
N TYR A 200 16.22 39.11 23.18
CA TYR A 200 17.33 38.92 24.11
C TYR A 200 18.22 40.19 24.16
N PRO A 201 17.69 41.28 24.76
CA PRO A 201 18.39 42.56 24.79
C PRO A 201 19.71 42.44 25.55
N GLY A 202 20.74 43.10 24.99
CA GLY A 202 22.10 43.10 25.55
C GLY A 202 22.97 41.87 25.24
N ARG A 203 22.44 40.89 24.48
CA ARG A 203 23.21 39.73 23.99
C ARG A 203 23.58 39.88 22.53
N THR A 204 24.86 39.69 22.23
CA THR A 204 25.36 39.64 20.85
C THR A 204 25.69 38.21 20.50
N PHE A 205 25.18 37.76 19.36
CA PHE A 205 25.40 36.44 18.81
C PHE A 205 26.30 36.52 17.59
N SER A 206 27.03 35.45 17.33
CA SER A 206 27.86 35.32 16.13
C SER A 206 27.22 34.28 15.18
N GLY A 207 27.24 34.60 13.91
CA GLY A 207 26.79 33.70 12.86
C GLY A 207 27.68 33.83 11.63
N ARG A 208 27.46 32.97 10.64
CA ARG A 208 28.22 32.99 9.39
C ARG A 208 27.26 33.06 8.20
N ILE A 209 27.59 33.92 7.22
CA ILE A 209 26.86 33.98 5.96
C ILE A 209 27.11 32.69 5.20
N TYR A 210 26.06 31.94 4.91
CA TYR A 210 26.17 30.70 4.12
C TYR A 210 25.48 30.77 2.77
N GLU A 211 24.56 31.72 2.57
CA GLU A 211 23.87 31.88 1.30
C GLU A 211 23.55 33.36 1.04
N ILE A 212 23.85 33.81 -0.17
CA ILE A 212 23.41 35.11 -0.69
C ILE A 212 22.44 34.80 -1.81
N ASN A 213 21.20 35.28 -1.69
CA ASN A 213 20.17 35.01 -2.69
C ASN A 213 20.54 35.71 -4.02
N PRO A 214 20.45 35.03 -5.16
CA PRO A 214 20.77 35.61 -6.46
C PRO A 214 19.77 36.67 -6.94
N ALA A 215 18.63 36.85 -6.27
CA ALA A 215 17.57 37.77 -6.64
C ALA A 215 17.19 38.70 -5.49
N ALA A 216 16.87 39.95 -5.82
CA ALA A 216 16.37 40.95 -4.87
C ALA A 216 14.93 40.60 -4.43
N CYS A 217 14.56 41.06 -3.23
CA CYS A 217 13.23 40.79 -2.65
C CYS A 217 12.04 41.22 -3.51
N SER A 218 12.22 42.28 -4.31
CA SER A 218 11.18 42.86 -5.19
C SER A 218 10.75 41.92 -6.30
N VAL A 219 11.63 41.04 -6.78
CA VAL A 219 11.34 40.09 -7.87
C VAL A 219 10.26 39.07 -7.45
N PHE A 220 10.15 38.75 -6.17
CA PHE A 220 9.19 37.82 -5.62
C PHE A 220 7.97 38.51 -4.97
N SER A 221 7.84 39.82 -5.11
CA SER A 221 6.69 40.54 -4.59
C SER A 221 5.46 40.29 -5.47
N LEU A 222 4.35 39.86 -4.85
CA LEU A 222 3.06 39.68 -5.53
C LEU A 222 2.45 41.02 -5.99
N ILE A 223 2.95 42.16 -5.49
CA ILE A 223 2.53 43.47 -5.88
C ILE A 223 3.67 44.02 -6.73
N SER A 224 3.42 44.08 -8.04
CA SER A 224 4.33 44.76 -8.99
C SER A 224 4.40 46.24 -8.63
N THR A 225 5.58 46.70 -8.21
CA THR A 225 5.86 48.14 -7.99
C THR A 225 6.28 48.83 -9.29
N GLU A 226 5.69 48.45 -10.42
CA GLU A 226 5.84 49.21 -11.64
C GLU A 226 5.07 50.54 -11.48
N ASN A 227 5.82 51.61 -11.36
CA ASN A 227 5.28 52.96 -11.29
C ASN A 227 4.59 53.34 -12.59
N VAL A 228 3.26 53.28 -12.60
CA VAL A 228 2.40 53.71 -13.72
C VAL A 228 2.43 55.23 -13.94
N ALA A 229 3.13 55.98 -13.11
CA ALA A 229 3.15 57.45 -13.16
C ALA A 229 4.56 57.99 -13.26
N GLY A 230 5.28 57.76 -14.34
CA GLY A 230 6.37 58.60 -14.88
C GLY A 230 7.45 59.20 -13.95
N TYR A 231 7.41 59.00 -12.68
CA TYR A 231 8.41 59.44 -11.70
C TYR A 231 9.42 58.33 -11.43
N PHE A 232 10.62 58.45 -11.97
CA PHE A 232 11.74 57.54 -11.70
C PHE A 232 12.32 57.79 -10.29
N THR A 233 11.63 57.37 -9.27
CA THR A 233 12.25 57.28 -7.96
C THR A 233 12.97 55.93 -7.90
N LYS A 234 14.30 55.94 -7.87
CA LYS A 234 15.13 54.72 -7.70
C LYS A 234 14.85 54.13 -6.32
N ILE A 235 14.03 53.10 -6.29
CA ILE A 235 13.78 52.34 -5.06
C ILE A 235 14.98 51.43 -4.79
N MET A 236 15.61 51.62 -3.62
CA MET A 236 16.76 50.83 -3.21
C MET A 236 16.34 49.38 -3.00
N GLN A 237 16.94 48.49 -3.79
CA GLN A 237 16.66 47.07 -3.72
C GLN A 237 17.38 46.41 -2.52
N ARG A 238 16.78 45.40 -1.96
CA ARG A 238 17.39 44.62 -0.87
C ARG A 238 17.52 43.15 -1.26
N VAL A 239 18.71 42.61 -1.06
CA VAL A 239 19.04 41.22 -1.34
C VAL A 239 18.96 40.43 -0.03
N PRO A 240 18.21 39.31 0.03
CA PRO A 240 18.16 38.48 1.21
C PRO A 240 19.44 37.65 1.31
N VAL A 241 19.99 37.62 2.51
CA VAL A 241 21.19 36.86 2.87
C VAL A 241 20.85 35.97 4.06
N LYS A 242 21.18 34.69 3.95
CA LYS A 242 20.98 33.76 5.05
C LYS A 242 22.24 33.62 5.89
N ILE A 243 22.05 33.76 7.20
CA ILE A 243 23.11 33.68 8.20
C ILE A 243 22.78 32.50 9.12
N SER A 244 23.77 31.64 9.34
CA SER A 244 23.64 30.52 10.27
C SER A 244 23.53 31.02 11.71
N LEU A 245 22.67 30.40 12.46
CA LEU A 245 22.58 30.64 13.90
C LEU A 245 23.60 29.74 14.63
N PRO A 246 24.21 30.20 15.73
CA PRO A 246 25.05 29.37 16.56
C PRO A 246 24.23 28.20 17.12
N ARG A 247 24.79 26.99 17.08
CA ARG A 247 24.23 25.87 17.84
C ARG A 247 24.42 26.17 19.34
N LEU A 248 23.31 26.26 20.03
CA LEU A 248 23.29 26.53 21.48
C LEU A 248 23.57 25.27 22.32
N ASP A 249 24.23 24.26 21.71
CA ASP A 249 24.62 23.00 22.39
C ASP A 249 25.74 23.17 23.41
N SER A 250 26.31 24.38 23.57
CA SER A 250 27.37 24.64 24.53
C SER A 250 26.79 25.19 25.84
N PRO A 251 27.13 24.58 26.97
CA PRO A 251 26.71 25.01 28.30
C PRO A 251 27.52 26.21 28.85
N GLU A 252 27.79 27.20 28.02
CA GLU A 252 28.39 28.48 28.46
C GLU A 252 27.33 29.51 28.89
N THR A 253 26.18 29.03 29.36
CA THR A 253 25.21 29.88 30.03
C THR A 253 25.59 29.97 31.50
N ASP A 254 25.91 31.17 31.95
CA ASP A 254 26.07 31.45 33.39
C ASP A 254 24.88 30.89 34.18
N PRO A 255 25.11 30.21 35.30
CA PRO A 255 23.99 29.65 36.07
C PRO A 255 23.13 30.80 36.62
N GLY A 256 22.09 31.14 35.93
CA GLY A 256 21.14 32.22 36.25
C GLY A 256 20.57 32.96 35.03
N GLU A 257 21.12 32.78 33.84
CA GLU A 257 20.57 33.38 32.64
C GLU A 257 19.53 32.49 31.97
N PRO A 258 18.43 33.09 31.44
CA PRO A 258 17.42 32.32 30.72
C PRO A 258 18.00 31.64 29.47
N GLU A 259 17.64 30.37 29.26
CA GLU A 259 17.99 29.59 28.09
C GLU A 259 17.57 30.32 26.80
N VAL A 260 18.52 30.50 25.88
CA VAL A 260 18.25 31.15 24.60
C VAL A 260 17.60 30.14 23.64
N VAL A 261 16.38 30.40 23.23
CA VAL A 261 15.67 29.60 22.22
C VAL A 261 15.30 30.51 21.05
N PHE A 262 15.92 30.30 19.91
CA PHE A 262 15.54 31.03 18.70
C PHE A 262 14.20 30.52 18.17
N ARG A 263 13.27 31.46 17.96
CA ARG A 263 11.95 31.15 17.42
C ARG A 263 11.76 31.84 16.07
N ILE A 264 11.08 31.13 15.16
CA ILE A 264 10.75 31.70 13.83
C ILE A 264 9.87 32.95 14.02
N GLY A 265 10.24 34.03 13.31
CA GLY A 265 9.53 35.33 13.39
C GLY A 265 10.14 36.32 14.38
N MET A 266 11.19 35.95 15.11
CA MET A 266 11.96 36.95 15.89
C MET A 266 12.65 37.93 14.97
N GLN A 267 12.76 39.19 15.44
CA GLN A 267 13.47 40.27 14.77
C GLN A 267 14.81 40.54 15.46
N GLY A 268 15.71 41.14 14.72
CA GLY A 268 17.01 41.51 15.25
C GLY A 268 17.79 42.40 14.30
N THR A 269 18.93 42.92 14.77
CA THR A 269 19.81 43.81 14.03
C THR A 269 21.14 43.09 13.77
N ILE A 270 21.67 43.26 12.57
CA ILE A 270 22.96 42.68 12.16
C ILE A 270 24.03 43.78 12.04
N GLU A 271 25.25 43.46 12.46
CA GLU A 271 26.43 44.25 12.24
C GLU A 271 27.44 43.46 11.40
N ILE A 272 27.70 43.94 10.20
CA ILE A 272 28.66 43.33 9.29
C ILE A 272 29.88 44.21 9.23
N GLN A 273 31.04 43.71 9.62
CA GLN A 273 32.31 44.39 9.41
C GLN A 273 32.67 44.27 7.92
N LEU A 274 32.67 45.41 7.21
CA LEU A 274 32.96 45.52 5.78
C LEU A 274 34.46 45.67 5.55
#